data_b4aac9501d8758b993c341c97768e63e
#
_entry.id   b4aac9501d8758b993c341c97768e63e
#
_cell.length_a   1.000
_cell.length_b   1.000
_cell.length_c   1.000
_cell.angle_alpha   90.00
_cell.angle_beta   90.00
_cell.angle_gamma   90.00
#
_symmetry.space_group_name_H-M   'P 1'
#
loop_
_entity.id
_entity.type
_entity.pdbx_description
1 polymer ?
#
loop_
_entity_poly.entity_id
_entity_poly.type
_entity_poly.pdbx_seq_one_letter_code
_entity_poly.pdbx_strand_id
1 'polypeptide(L)'
;MRAILDTNVIVDVLQRREPWFQDGAAIFRAIANKQVTGCLTAKQIADLHFFSRKQFTGEENVDARARQVVGKLLALFELIDTLGIDCQNALGINNGDYEDAILIESAARAGVDCIVTRNPAHYRASSARVYAPDEFVAVISQQE
;
A
#
# COMPACT_ATOMS: atom_id res chain seq x y z
N MET A 1 10.32 -2.80 -11.63
CA MET A 1 8.98 -3.34 -11.26
C MET A 1 8.30 -2.34 -10.33
N ARG A 2 7.04 -2.02 -10.62
CA ARG A 2 6.22 -1.11 -9.82
C ARG A 2 5.17 -1.90 -9.06
N ALA A 3 5.16 -1.76 -7.75
CA ALA A 3 4.27 -2.51 -6.86
C ALA A 3 3.47 -1.57 -5.96
N ILE A 4 2.14 -1.67 -5.97
CA ILE A 4 1.30 -1.02 -4.97
C ILE A 4 1.30 -1.89 -3.71
N LEU A 5 1.56 -1.28 -2.55
CA LEU A 5 1.39 -1.95 -1.27
C LEU A 5 0.03 -1.59 -0.69
N ASP A 6 -0.74 -2.61 -0.33
CA ASP A 6 -2.02 -2.41 0.35
C ASP A 6 -1.78 -1.71 1.70
N THR A 7 -2.75 -0.95 2.15
CA THR A 7 -2.67 -0.15 3.38
C THR A 7 -2.28 -1.01 4.59
N ASN A 8 -2.80 -2.24 4.70
CA ASN A 8 -2.45 -3.12 5.83
C ASN A 8 -0.96 -3.43 5.89
N VAL A 9 -0.28 -3.59 4.75
CA VAL A 9 1.16 -3.85 4.69
C VAL A 9 1.95 -2.64 5.21
N ILE A 10 1.53 -1.44 4.83
CA ILE A 10 2.16 -0.20 5.30
C ILE A 10 1.97 -0.03 6.82
N VAL A 11 0.74 -0.21 7.30
CA VAL A 11 0.42 -0.07 8.73
C VAL A 11 1.19 -1.09 9.57
N ASP A 12 1.36 -2.31 9.08
CA ASP A 12 2.15 -3.34 9.76
C ASP A 12 3.59 -2.88 9.99
N VAL A 13 4.18 -2.16 9.04
CA VAL A 13 5.53 -1.60 9.19
C VAL A 13 5.53 -0.41 10.16
N LEU A 14 4.61 0.52 9.97
CA LEU A 14 4.55 1.75 10.79
C LEU A 14 4.29 1.44 12.26
N GLN A 15 3.48 0.42 12.55
CA GLN A 15 3.09 0.04 13.91
C GLN A 15 3.82 -1.20 14.43
N ARG A 16 4.78 -1.71 13.67
CA ARG A 16 5.58 -2.89 14.01
C ARG A 16 4.74 -4.09 14.42
N ARG A 17 3.73 -4.42 13.61
CA ARG A 17 2.81 -5.51 13.89
C ARG A 17 3.41 -6.86 13.52
N GLU A 18 3.72 -7.67 14.52
CA GLU A 18 4.17 -9.05 14.28
C GLU A 18 2.98 -9.98 14.04
N PRO A 19 3.14 -11.02 13.23
CA PRO A 19 4.37 -11.47 12.55
C PRO A 19 4.67 -10.78 11.23
N TRP A 20 3.86 -9.86 10.78
CA TRP A 20 3.92 -9.26 9.43
C TRP A 20 5.00 -8.19 9.26
N PHE A 21 5.51 -7.65 10.37
CA PHE A 21 6.48 -6.56 10.33
C PHE A 21 7.75 -6.94 9.56
N GLN A 22 8.25 -8.15 9.73
CA GLN A 22 9.54 -8.55 9.14
C GLN A 22 9.50 -8.53 7.61
N ASP A 23 8.46 -9.08 7.01
CA ASP A 23 8.31 -9.08 5.56
C ASP A 23 8.06 -7.66 5.04
N GLY A 24 7.19 -6.91 5.70
CA GLY A 24 6.94 -5.51 5.34
C GLY A 24 8.21 -4.66 5.38
N ALA A 25 9.01 -4.81 6.43
CA ALA A 25 10.27 -4.10 6.59
C ALA A 25 11.27 -4.47 5.48
N ALA A 26 11.34 -5.75 5.09
CA ALA A 26 12.18 -6.19 3.98
C ALA A 26 11.75 -5.53 2.66
N ILE A 27 10.45 -5.41 2.42
CA ILE A 27 9.91 -4.73 1.23
C ILE A 27 10.27 -3.24 1.27
N PHE A 28 10.12 -2.58 2.41
CA PHE A 28 10.50 -1.16 2.55
C PHE A 28 11.98 -0.95 2.28
N ARG A 29 12.86 -1.84 2.75
CA ARG A 29 14.30 -1.77 2.45
C ARG A 29 14.58 -1.92 0.95
N ALA A 30 13.89 -2.84 0.28
CA ALA A 30 14.03 -3.02 -1.17
C ALA A 30 13.59 -1.76 -1.93
N ILE A 31 12.53 -1.09 -1.48
CA ILE A 31 12.06 0.17 -2.07
C ILE A 31 13.11 1.27 -1.84
N ALA A 32 13.61 1.40 -0.62
CA ALA A 32 14.64 2.38 -0.28
C ALA A 32 15.92 2.19 -1.08
N ASN A 33 16.28 0.94 -1.37
CA ASN A 33 17.46 0.59 -2.16
C ASN A 33 17.19 0.61 -3.68
N LYS A 34 16.00 1.02 -4.10
CA LYS A 34 15.60 1.11 -5.52
C LYS A 34 15.63 -0.22 -6.27
N GLN A 35 15.49 -1.32 -5.56
CA GLN A 35 15.32 -2.65 -6.17
C GLN A 35 13.92 -2.81 -6.76
N VAL A 36 12.94 -2.13 -6.16
CA VAL A 36 11.56 -2.10 -6.63
C VAL A 36 11.02 -0.69 -6.41
N THR A 37 10.12 -0.24 -7.29
CA THR A 37 9.40 1.03 -7.09
C THR A 37 8.13 0.73 -6.32
N GLY A 38 8.07 1.20 -5.07
CA GLY A 38 6.85 1.14 -4.27
C GLY A 38 5.89 2.24 -4.65
N CYS A 39 4.62 1.91 -4.76
CA CYS A 39 3.56 2.85 -5.13
C CYS A 39 2.47 2.87 -4.06
N LEU A 40 1.89 4.05 -3.85
CA LEU A 40 0.69 4.26 -3.03
C LEU A 40 -0.29 5.13 -3.81
N THR A 41 -1.58 4.93 -3.59
CA THR A 41 -2.59 5.79 -4.19
C THR A 41 -2.86 7.01 -3.31
N ALA A 42 -3.39 8.06 -3.90
CA ALA A 42 -3.79 9.28 -3.18
C ALA A 42 -4.80 8.96 -2.07
N LYS A 43 -5.74 8.06 -2.32
CA LYS A 43 -6.72 7.62 -1.31
C LYS A 43 -6.05 6.95 -0.12
N GLN A 44 -5.04 6.11 -0.36
CA GLN A 44 -4.29 5.47 0.71
C GLN A 44 -3.56 6.48 1.60
N ILE A 45 -3.05 7.57 1.03
CA ILE A 45 -2.37 8.61 1.83
C ILE A 45 -3.32 9.22 2.86
N ALA A 46 -4.57 9.50 2.48
CA ALA A 46 -5.56 10.00 3.43
C ALA A 46 -5.84 9.00 4.55
N ASP A 47 -5.97 7.71 4.20
CA ASP A 47 -6.19 6.64 5.18
C ASP A 47 -4.99 6.50 6.13
N LEU A 48 -3.78 6.56 5.59
CA LEU A 48 -2.55 6.43 6.40
C LEU A 48 -2.38 7.61 7.36
N HIS A 49 -2.76 8.80 6.94
CA HIS A 49 -2.79 9.96 7.84
C HIS A 49 -3.78 9.71 9.00
N PHE A 50 -4.98 9.20 8.69
CA PHE A 50 -5.98 8.87 9.70
C PHE A 50 -5.46 7.82 10.69
N PHE A 51 -4.87 6.73 10.21
CA PHE A 51 -4.31 5.68 11.06
C PHE A 51 -3.16 6.21 11.94
N SER A 52 -2.31 7.08 11.40
CA SER A 52 -1.21 7.69 12.13
C SER A 52 -1.72 8.59 13.26
N ARG A 53 -2.75 9.38 13.00
CA ARG A 53 -3.39 10.20 14.05
C ARG A 53 -3.94 9.34 15.16
N LYS A 54 -4.59 8.22 14.84
CA LYS A 54 -5.10 7.29 15.86
C LYS A 54 -3.97 6.70 16.70
N GLN A 55 -2.86 6.35 16.06
CA GLN A 55 -1.68 5.81 16.75
C GLN A 55 -1.12 6.81 17.77
N PHE A 56 -1.12 8.10 17.44
CA PHE A 56 -0.56 9.15 18.30
C PHE A 56 -1.59 9.78 19.25
N THR A 57 -2.78 9.20 19.37
CA THR A 57 -3.82 9.70 20.27
C THR A 57 -3.28 9.85 21.69
N GLY A 58 -3.50 11.02 22.32
CA GLY A 58 -3.02 11.33 23.65
C GLY A 58 -1.63 11.95 23.70
N GLU A 59 -0.91 12.00 22.59
CA GLU A 59 0.39 12.66 22.49
C GLU A 59 0.22 14.11 22.07
N GLU A 60 1.25 14.93 22.28
CA GLU A 60 1.27 16.31 21.79
C GLU A 60 1.47 16.35 20.27
N ASN A 61 0.89 17.36 19.63
CA ASN A 61 1.08 17.62 18.20
C ASN A 61 0.71 16.43 17.31
N VAL A 62 -0.44 15.81 17.58
CA VAL A 62 -0.90 14.59 16.88
C VAL A 62 -0.91 14.78 15.36
N ASP A 63 -1.50 15.89 14.88
CA ASP A 63 -1.57 16.14 13.44
C ASP A 63 -0.19 16.35 12.82
N ALA A 64 0.68 17.11 13.49
CA ALA A 64 2.05 17.35 13.01
C ALA A 64 2.83 16.04 12.92
N ARG A 65 2.70 15.15 13.90
CA ARG A 65 3.33 13.83 13.89
C ARG A 65 2.81 12.96 12.74
N ALA A 66 1.51 12.95 12.54
CA ALA A 66 0.90 12.20 11.44
C ALA A 66 1.36 12.74 10.08
N ARG A 67 1.49 14.07 9.93
CA ARG A 67 2.00 14.67 8.69
C ARG A 67 3.47 14.32 8.45
N GLN A 68 4.28 14.16 9.48
CA GLN A 68 5.67 13.70 9.35
C GLN A 68 5.72 12.28 8.78
N VAL A 69 4.84 11.39 9.24
CA VAL A 69 4.74 10.03 8.70
C VAL A 69 4.38 10.07 7.22
N VAL A 70 3.37 10.87 6.86
CA VAL A 70 2.95 11.05 5.46
C VAL A 70 4.11 11.59 4.61
N GLY A 71 4.85 12.57 5.12
CA GLY A 71 5.99 13.14 4.41
C GLY A 71 7.06 12.09 4.10
N LYS A 72 7.36 11.20 5.03
CA LYS A 72 8.31 10.11 4.81
C LYS A 72 7.80 9.12 3.77
N LEU A 73 6.50 8.80 3.81
CA LEU A 73 5.90 7.90 2.81
C LEU A 73 5.94 8.53 1.41
N LEU A 74 5.62 9.81 1.29
CA LEU A 74 5.68 10.52 0.00
C LEU A 74 7.11 10.62 -0.54
N ALA A 75 8.11 10.64 0.33
CA ALA A 75 9.52 10.64 -0.09
C ALA A 75 9.97 9.26 -0.58
N LEU A 76 9.39 8.19 -0.07
CA LEU A 76 9.79 6.83 -0.37
C LEU A 76 9.00 6.20 -1.53
N PHE A 77 7.71 6.50 -1.63
CA PHE A 77 6.79 5.88 -2.58
C PHE A 77 6.44 6.81 -3.73
N GLU A 78 6.23 6.22 -4.91
CA GLU A 78 5.60 6.91 -6.03
C GLU A 78 4.09 7.03 -5.77
N LEU A 79 3.55 8.24 -5.92
CA LEU A 79 2.13 8.47 -5.70
C LEU A 79 1.34 8.29 -6.99
N ILE A 80 0.28 7.50 -6.89
CA ILE A 80 -0.66 7.24 -7.99
C ILE A 80 -1.98 7.95 -7.68
N ASP A 81 -2.50 8.67 -8.65
CA ASP A 81 -3.79 9.35 -8.49
C ASP A 81 -4.93 8.36 -8.26
N THR A 82 -5.86 8.73 -7.41
CA THR A 82 -7.18 8.10 -7.32
C THR A 82 -8.16 9.02 -8.03
N LEU A 83 -8.72 8.57 -9.14
CA LEU A 83 -9.62 9.37 -9.96
C LEU A 83 -11.08 9.00 -9.72
N GLY A 84 -11.98 9.94 -10.03
CA GLY A 84 -13.42 9.69 -9.93
C GLY A 84 -13.87 8.46 -10.74
N ILE A 85 -13.26 8.24 -11.91
CA ILE A 85 -13.55 7.06 -12.73
C ILE A 85 -13.19 5.75 -12.02
N ASP A 86 -12.14 5.75 -11.21
CA ASP A 86 -11.76 4.57 -10.44
C ASP A 86 -12.87 4.21 -9.45
N CYS A 87 -13.43 5.22 -8.79
CA CYS A 87 -14.52 5.03 -7.83
C CYS A 87 -15.80 4.52 -8.52
N GLN A 88 -16.11 5.05 -9.72
CA GLN A 88 -17.27 4.63 -10.48
C GLN A 88 -17.13 3.18 -10.97
N ASN A 89 -16.00 2.84 -11.56
CA ASN A 89 -15.73 1.49 -12.08
C ASN A 89 -15.67 0.44 -10.96
N ALA A 90 -15.21 0.85 -9.78
CA ALA A 90 -15.12 -0.05 -8.62
C ALA A 90 -16.48 -0.60 -8.19
N LEU A 91 -17.57 0.11 -8.46
CA LEU A 91 -18.92 -0.38 -8.16
C LEU A 91 -19.28 -1.67 -8.89
N GLY A 92 -18.64 -1.95 -10.02
CA GLY A 92 -18.84 -3.18 -10.81
C GLY A 92 -18.04 -4.37 -10.29
N ILE A 93 -17.17 -4.19 -9.30
CA ILE A 93 -16.35 -5.26 -8.74
C ILE A 93 -17.06 -5.82 -7.50
N ASN A 94 -17.41 -7.11 -7.55
CA ASN A 94 -18.18 -7.78 -6.50
C ASN A 94 -17.29 -8.66 -5.59
N ASN A 95 -15.99 -8.41 -5.56
CA ASN A 95 -15.03 -9.22 -4.80
C ASN A 95 -14.28 -8.32 -3.82
N GLY A 96 -14.18 -8.75 -2.56
CA GLY A 96 -13.57 -7.96 -1.52
C GLY A 96 -14.47 -6.79 -1.08
N ASP A 97 -13.87 -5.75 -0.51
CA ASP A 97 -14.62 -4.57 -0.15
C ASP A 97 -14.48 -3.48 -1.22
N TYR A 98 -15.28 -2.43 -1.11
CA TYR A 98 -15.31 -1.36 -2.09
C TYR A 98 -13.99 -0.57 -2.12
N GLU A 99 -13.33 -0.39 -0.99
CA GLU A 99 -12.05 0.33 -0.94
C GLU A 99 -10.96 -0.44 -1.68
N ASP A 100 -10.93 -1.77 -1.54
CA ASP A 100 -10.03 -2.64 -2.30
C ASP A 100 -10.34 -2.58 -3.79
N ALA A 101 -11.62 -2.52 -4.15
CA ALA A 101 -12.05 -2.37 -5.54
C ALA A 101 -11.54 -1.05 -6.16
N ILE A 102 -11.55 0.05 -5.42
CA ILE A 102 -10.99 1.33 -5.89
C ILE A 102 -9.49 1.17 -6.15
N LEU A 103 -8.78 0.49 -5.26
CA LEU A 103 -7.34 0.26 -5.43
C LEU A 103 -7.06 -0.58 -6.67
N ILE A 104 -7.85 -1.61 -6.92
CA ILE A 104 -7.74 -2.45 -8.13
C ILE A 104 -7.86 -1.58 -9.39
N GLU A 105 -8.85 -0.70 -9.43
CA GLU A 105 -9.08 0.17 -10.59
C GLU A 105 -7.96 1.19 -10.78
N SER A 106 -7.47 1.79 -9.70
CA SER A 106 -6.34 2.73 -9.76
C SER A 106 -5.07 2.02 -10.23
N ALA A 107 -4.83 0.81 -9.74
CA ALA A 107 -3.68 -0.01 -10.13
C ALA A 107 -3.72 -0.35 -11.62
N ALA A 108 -4.87 -0.76 -12.13
CA ALA A 108 -5.06 -1.11 -13.54
C ALA A 108 -4.82 0.11 -14.44
N ARG A 109 -5.41 1.25 -14.07
CA ARG A 109 -5.27 2.50 -14.85
C ARG A 109 -3.82 2.97 -14.89
N ALA A 110 -3.10 2.85 -13.77
CA ALA A 110 -1.70 3.28 -13.67
C ALA A 110 -0.72 2.26 -14.27
N GLY A 111 -1.18 1.06 -14.61
CA GLY A 111 -0.34 0.03 -15.23
C GLY A 111 0.74 -0.50 -14.28
N VAL A 112 0.48 -0.61 -12.99
CA VAL A 112 1.44 -1.20 -12.06
C VAL A 112 1.59 -2.70 -12.32
N ASP A 113 2.73 -3.26 -11.95
CA ASP A 113 3.04 -4.66 -12.22
C ASP A 113 2.35 -5.59 -11.24
N CYS A 114 2.20 -5.17 -9.99
CA CYS A 114 1.62 -6.04 -8.96
C CYS A 114 1.04 -5.25 -7.78
N ILE A 115 0.24 -5.96 -6.99
CA ILE A 115 -0.31 -5.50 -5.71
C ILE A 115 0.20 -6.44 -4.63
N VAL A 116 0.68 -5.89 -3.52
CA VAL A 116 1.13 -6.65 -2.35
C VAL A 116 0.11 -6.45 -1.23
N THR A 117 -0.47 -7.54 -0.73
CA THR A 117 -1.54 -7.49 0.27
C THR A 117 -1.52 -8.72 1.17
N ARG A 118 -1.95 -8.57 2.43
CA ARG A 118 -2.19 -9.71 3.30
C ARG A 118 -3.49 -10.46 2.97
N ASN A 119 -4.36 -9.87 2.17
CA ASN A 119 -5.67 -10.42 1.82
C ASN A 119 -5.81 -10.65 0.32
N PRO A 120 -5.04 -11.59 -0.29
CA PRO A 120 -5.09 -11.79 -1.74
C PRO A 120 -6.49 -12.10 -2.27
N ALA A 121 -7.34 -12.72 -1.44
CA ALA A 121 -8.72 -13.06 -1.83
C ALA A 121 -9.56 -11.81 -2.16
N HIS A 122 -9.26 -10.64 -1.57
CA HIS A 122 -9.96 -9.39 -1.84
C HIS A 122 -9.58 -8.78 -3.19
N TYR A 123 -8.52 -9.32 -3.84
CA TYR A 123 -7.96 -8.75 -5.06
C TYR A 123 -8.07 -9.69 -6.27
N ARG A 124 -9.00 -10.65 -6.22
CA ARG A 124 -9.20 -11.63 -7.32
C ARG A 124 -9.56 -10.99 -8.65
N ALA A 125 -10.20 -9.83 -8.61
CA ALA A 125 -10.59 -9.09 -9.81
C ALA A 125 -9.44 -8.28 -10.41
N SER A 126 -8.26 -8.26 -9.77
CA SER A 126 -7.11 -7.49 -10.24
C SER A 126 -6.57 -8.05 -11.55
N SER A 127 -6.29 -7.15 -12.51
CA SER A 127 -5.53 -7.48 -13.70
C SER A 127 -4.02 -7.53 -13.44
N ALA A 128 -3.56 -6.83 -12.40
CA ALA A 128 -2.20 -6.91 -11.95
C ALA A 128 -2.00 -8.15 -11.08
N ARG A 129 -0.77 -8.68 -11.05
CA ARG A 129 -0.41 -9.80 -10.20
C ARG A 129 -0.58 -9.44 -8.72
N VAL A 130 -1.03 -10.39 -7.92
CA VAL A 130 -1.25 -10.19 -6.48
C VAL A 130 -0.32 -11.10 -5.70
N TYR A 131 0.41 -10.55 -4.74
CA TYR A 131 1.33 -11.28 -3.86
C TYR A 131 0.99 -11.01 -2.40
N ALA A 132 1.11 -12.05 -1.57
CA ALA A 132 1.26 -11.85 -0.13
C ALA A 132 2.66 -11.27 0.15
N PRO A 133 2.89 -10.60 1.30
CA PRO A 133 4.18 -10.00 1.59
C PRO A 133 5.36 -10.98 1.55
N ASP A 134 5.21 -12.18 2.10
CA ASP A 134 6.25 -13.22 2.08
C ASP A 134 6.56 -13.69 0.66
N GLU A 135 5.54 -13.86 -0.17
CA GLU A 135 5.71 -14.21 -1.58
C GLU A 135 6.48 -13.11 -2.32
N PHE A 136 6.15 -11.85 -2.05
CA PHE A 136 6.81 -10.72 -2.70
C PHE A 136 8.28 -10.60 -2.27
N VAL A 137 8.58 -10.85 -1.01
CA VAL A 137 9.97 -10.91 -0.51
C VAL A 137 10.75 -11.97 -1.29
N ALA A 138 10.16 -13.13 -1.54
CA ALA A 138 10.80 -14.18 -2.34
C ALA A 138 11.06 -13.73 -3.78
N VAL A 139 10.11 -13.01 -4.39
CA VAL A 139 10.27 -12.45 -5.74
C VAL A 139 11.43 -11.46 -5.81
N ILE A 140 11.52 -10.55 -4.84
CA ILE A 140 12.60 -9.57 -4.76
C ILE A 140 13.97 -10.26 -4.63
N SER A 141 14.05 -11.27 -3.77
CA SER A 141 15.30 -12.01 -3.52
C SER A 141 15.83 -12.73 -4.75
N GLN A 142 14.95 -13.15 -5.65
CA GLN A 142 15.32 -13.82 -6.90
C GLN A 142 15.87 -12.86 -7.97
N GLN A 143 15.68 -11.55 -7.78
CA GLN A 143 16.12 -10.51 -8.72
C GLN A 143 17.52 -9.96 -8.38
N GLU A 144 18.11 -10.39 -7.29
CA GLU A 144 19.44 -9.96 -6.87
C GLU A 144 20.55 -10.68 -7.63
#